data_59e2566c842ab0a5e77249bf0d684a08
#
_entry.id   59e2566c842ab0a5e77249bf0d684a08
#
_cell.length_a   1.000
_cell.length_b   1.000
_cell.length_c   1.000
_cell.angle_alpha   90.00
_cell.angle_beta   90.00
_cell.angle_gamma   90.00
#
_symmetry.space_group_name_H-M   'P 1'
#
loop_
_entity.id
_entity.type
_entity.pdbx_description
1 polymer ?
#
loop_
_entity_poly.entity_id
_entity_poly.type
_entity_poly.pdbx_seq_one_letter_code
_entity_poly.pdbx_strand_id
1 'polypeptide(L)'
;AQALRDYEERRRLEVLRIQSSARNSTEWFEQVERYLHLEPIQFAYSLLTRSQRVSHENLRLRDQNWLESVEAWFAKTATAERLRNPVPPMFVPFRVRDLELPNRVVVSPMSMYSATDGIPDDFHLVHYGARAQGGAGLLFTEMTDISLDARITPGCAGIYTDEHVAAWQRIVGFVHQKTPAKIAIQLGPAGP
;
A
#
# COMPACT_ATOMS: atom_id res chain seq x y z
N ALA A 1 -3.42 34.88 30.60
CA ALA A 1 -3.92 33.48 30.47
C ALA A 1 -4.48 33.21 29.08
N GLN A 2 -5.34 34.09 28.51
CA GLN A 2 -5.94 33.86 27.19
C GLN A 2 -4.90 33.88 26.07
N ALA A 3 -4.03 34.90 26.03
CA ALA A 3 -2.97 35.04 25.01
C ALA A 3 -2.00 33.82 24.97
N LEU A 4 -1.73 33.20 26.12
CA LEU A 4 -0.90 31.98 26.18
C LEU A 4 -1.64 30.79 25.58
N ARG A 5 -2.92 30.61 25.88
CA ARG A 5 -3.75 29.56 25.27
C ARG A 5 -3.83 29.71 23.75
N ASP A 6 -4.07 30.93 23.27
CA ASP A 6 -4.13 31.24 21.86
C ASP A 6 -2.79 30.96 21.14
N TYR A 7 -1.66 31.24 21.82
CA TYR A 7 -0.33 30.91 21.33
C TYR A 7 -0.11 29.40 21.24
N GLU A 8 -0.42 28.65 22.30
CA GLU A 8 -0.30 27.21 22.33
C GLU A 8 -1.16 26.54 21.26
N GLU A 9 -2.39 26.96 21.10
CA GLU A 9 -3.32 26.43 20.11
C GLU A 9 -2.79 26.65 18.67
N ARG A 10 -2.31 27.85 18.36
CA ARG A 10 -1.74 28.18 17.05
C ARG A 10 -0.48 27.39 16.73
N ARG A 11 0.38 27.13 17.72
CA ARG A 11 1.67 26.49 17.55
C ARG A 11 1.63 24.97 17.68
N ARG A 12 0.61 24.44 18.33
CA ARG A 12 0.52 23.02 18.71
C ARG A 12 0.81 22.06 17.57
N LEU A 13 0.17 22.24 16.43
CA LEU A 13 0.32 21.32 15.30
C LEU A 13 1.75 21.34 14.74
N GLU A 14 2.34 22.51 14.62
CA GLU A 14 3.70 22.68 14.11
C GLU A 14 4.73 22.10 15.07
N VAL A 15 4.57 22.34 16.36
CA VAL A 15 5.45 21.81 17.41
C VAL A 15 5.37 20.26 17.44
N LEU A 16 4.17 19.69 17.37
CA LEU A 16 3.99 18.22 17.32
C LEU A 16 4.67 17.61 16.09
N ARG A 17 4.60 18.26 14.93
CA ARG A 17 5.29 17.80 13.71
C ARG A 17 6.80 17.82 13.87
N ILE A 18 7.36 18.86 14.48
CA ILE A 18 8.80 18.97 14.73
C ILE A 18 9.24 17.91 15.75
N GLN A 19 8.51 17.75 16.84
CA GLN A 19 8.79 16.76 17.87
C GLN A 19 8.74 15.33 17.30
N SER A 20 7.73 15.01 16.47
CA SER A 20 7.62 13.71 15.80
C SER A 20 8.84 13.46 14.90
N SER A 21 9.25 14.45 14.12
CA SER A 21 10.41 14.31 13.23
C SER A 21 11.73 14.14 14.00
N ALA A 22 11.88 14.86 15.11
CA ALA A 22 13.04 14.72 16.00
C ALA A 22 13.07 13.32 16.62
N ARG A 23 11.95 12.85 17.13
CA ARG A 23 11.79 11.50 17.70
C ARG A 23 12.17 10.42 16.69
N ASN A 24 11.57 10.44 15.50
CA ASN A 24 11.90 9.48 14.44
C ASN A 24 13.41 9.48 14.13
N SER A 25 14.01 10.67 14.07
CA SER A 25 15.45 10.80 13.83
C SER A 25 16.30 10.21 14.97
N THR A 26 15.90 10.43 16.23
CA THR A 26 16.58 9.86 17.40
C THR A 26 16.46 8.34 17.42
N GLU A 27 15.26 7.82 17.25
CA GLU A 27 14.99 6.36 17.18
C GLU A 27 15.80 5.69 16.07
N TRP A 28 15.97 6.34 14.92
CA TRP A 28 16.79 5.83 13.83
C TRP A 28 18.26 5.69 14.27
N PHE A 29 18.82 6.69 14.94
CA PHE A 29 20.21 6.64 15.45
C PHE A 29 20.39 5.64 16.58
N GLU A 30 19.44 5.54 17.51
CA GLU A 30 19.45 4.54 18.59
C GLU A 30 19.43 3.11 18.07
N GLN A 31 18.86 2.91 16.87
CA GLN A 31 18.75 1.61 16.22
C GLN A 31 19.62 1.50 14.95
N VAL A 32 20.69 2.28 14.86
CA VAL A 32 21.54 2.34 13.66
C VAL A 32 22.11 0.97 13.25
N GLU A 33 22.35 0.07 14.20
CA GLU A 33 22.82 -1.30 13.93
C GLU A 33 21.94 -2.06 12.93
N ARG A 34 20.62 -1.75 12.90
CA ARG A 34 19.67 -2.34 11.96
C ARG A 34 19.96 -1.97 10.50
N TYR A 35 20.75 -0.93 10.28
CA TYR A 35 21.01 -0.37 8.95
C TYR A 35 22.46 -0.55 8.49
N LEU A 36 23.37 -1.01 9.37
CA LEU A 36 24.80 -1.13 9.04
C LEU A 36 25.10 -2.18 7.96
N HIS A 37 24.21 -3.14 7.75
CA HIS A 37 24.33 -4.15 6.69
C HIS A 37 23.85 -3.68 5.32
N LEU A 38 23.27 -2.48 5.23
CA LEU A 38 22.75 -1.95 3.97
C LEU A 38 23.90 -1.52 3.05
N GLU A 39 23.67 -1.62 1.75
CA GLU A 39 24.54 -1.01 0.75
C GLU A 39 24.69 0.49 1.01
N PRO A 40 25.87 1.10 0.73
CA PRO A 40 26.11 2.53 1.04
C PRO A 40 25.05 3.49 0.50
N ILE A 41 24.55 3.26 -0.72
CA ILE A 41 23.50 4.08 -1.33
C ILE A 41 22.15 3.93 -0.59
N GLN A 42 21.84 2.72 -0.15
CA GLN A 42 20.63 2.41 0.60
C GLN A 42 20.72 3.00 2.01
N PHE A 43 21.87 2.87 2.66
CA PHE A 43 22.13 3.48 3.97
C PHE A 43 21.98 5.00 3.90
N ALA A 44 22.61 5.65 2.89
CA ALA A 44 22.49 7.08 2.69
C ALA A 44 21.03 7.54 2.48
N TYR A 45 20.27 6.81 1.68
CA TYR A 45 18.84 7.10 1.50
C TYR A 45 18.06 6.98 2.81
N SER A 46 18.27 5.91 3.58
CA SER A 46 17.64 5.71 4.89
C SER A 46 17.99 6.83 5.87
N LEU A 47 19.29 7.23 5.92
CA LEU A 47 19.78 8.31 6.75
C LEU A 47 19.13 9.66 6.39
N LEU A 48 19.00 9.97 5.11
CA LEU A 48 18.43 11.24 4.66
C LEU A 48 16.91 11.33 4.90
N THR A 49 16.21 10.21 4.89
CA THR A 49 14.76 10.14 5.10
C THR A 49 14.36 9.79 6.54
N ARG A 50 15.30 9.55 7.45
CA ARG A 50 15.09 9.04 8.82
C ARG A 50 14.05 9.79 9.65
N SER A 51 13.92 11.10 9.43
CA SER A 51 12.97 11.95 10.17
C SER A 51 11.52 11.78 9.70
N GLN A 52 11.29 11.07 8.57
CA GLN A 52 10.02 10.93 7.87
C GLN A 52 9.41 12.28 7.40
N ARG A 53 10.20 13.36 7.50
CA ARG A 53 9.82 14.69 7.02
C ARG A 53 10.38 14.99 5.64
N VAL A 54 11.47 14.33 5.27
CA VAL A 54 12.09 14.42 3.95
C VAL A 54 11.58 13.22 3.14
N SER A 55 10.75 13.50 2.16
CA SER A 55 10.22 12.49 1.24
C SER A 55 11.18 12.23 0.07
N HIS A 56 10.88 11.20 -0.70
CA HIS A 56 11.55 10.88 -1.96
C HIS A 56 11.58 12.09 -2.91
N GLU A 57 10.44 12.77 -3.09
CA GLU A 57 10.35 13.95 -3.94
C GLU A 57 11.07 15.17 -3.35
N ASN A 58 11.16 15.32 -2.03
CA ASN A 58 12.00 16.36 -1.44
C ASN A 58 13.50 16.13 -1.73
N LEU A 59 13.94 14.88 -1.81
CA LEU A 59 15.31 14.56 -2.22
C LEU A 59 15.52 14.88 -3.71
N ARG A 60 14.55 14.60 -4.57
CA ARG A 60 14.59 14.97 -5.99
C ARG A 60 14.81 16.47 -6.21
N LEU A 61 14.09 17.29 -5.44
CA LEU A 61 14.23 18.74 -5.48
C LEU A 61 15.60 19.24 -5.00
N ARG A 62 16.32 18.47 -4.19
CA ARG A 62 17.64 18.83 -3.65
C ARG A 62 18.77 18.36 -4.55
N ASP A 63 18.69 17.13 -5.04
CA ASP A 63 19.66 16.52 -5.93
C ASP A 63 18.98 15.44 -6.79
N GLN A 64 18.54 15.85 -7.96
CA GLN A 64 17.87 15.00 -8.91
C GLN A 64 18.80 13.85 -9.38
N ASN A 65 20.06 14.15 -9.71
CA ASN A 65 20.99 13.16 -10.25
C ASN A 65 21.28 12.06 -9.21
N TRP A 66 21.46 12.44 -7.96
CA TRP A 66 21.66 11.47 -6.89
C TRP A 66 20.41 10.60 -6.71
N LEU A 67 19.22 11.17 -6.70
CA LEU A 67 17.99 10.39 -6.56
C LEU A 67 17.75 9.44 -7.74
N GLU A 68 18.03 9.86 -8.96
CA GLU A 68 17.98 8.98 -10.15
C GLU A 68 18.96 7.81 -10.02
N SER A 69 20.14 8.02 -9.42
CA SER A 69 21.08 6.95 -9.13
C SER A 69 20.54 5.94 -8.10
N VAL A 70 19.81 6.42 -7.08
CA VAL A 70 19.11 5.57 -6.09
C VAL A 70 18.01 4.75 -6.76
N GLU A 71 17.20 5.38 -7.60
CA GLU A 71 16.13 4.70 -8.35
C GLU A 71 16.70 3.62 -9.30
N ALA A 72 17.75 3.95 -10.03
CA ALA A 72 18.43 3.01 -10.91
C ALA A 72 19.05 1.82 -10.15
N TRP A 73 19.68 2.10 -9.01
CA TRP A 73 20.22 1.06 -8.14
C TRP A 73 19.09 0.15 -7.63
N PHE A 74 18.00 0.76 -7.15
CA PHE A 74 16.85 0.01 -6.64
C PHE A 74 16.22 -0.86 -7.74
N ALA A 75 15.99 -0.31 -8.90
CA ALA A 75 15.42 -1.05 -10.04
C ALA A 75 16.29 -2.25 -10.41
N LYS A 76 17.62 -2.06 -10.50
CA LYS A 76 18.57 -3.13 -10.80
C LYS A 76 18.59 -4.25 -9.75
N THR A 77 18.39 -3.89 -8.49
CA THR A 77 18.48 -4.83 -7.37
C THR A 77 17.14 -5.55 -7.13
N ALA A 78 16.03 -4.85 -7.38
CA ALA A 78 14.68 -5.29 -7.01
C ALA A 78 13.97 -6.13 -8.08
N THR A 79 14.45 -6.11 -9.33
CA THR A 79 13.89 -6.92 -10.43
C THR A 79 14.97 -7.40 -11.36
N ALA A 80 14.76 -8.62 -11.91
CA ALA A 80 15.61 -9.15 -12.99
C ALA A 80 15.30 -8.50 -14.35
N GLU A 81 14.15 -7.84 -14.49
CA GLU A 81 13.77 -7.14 -15.70
C GLU A 81 14.60 -5.89 -15.89
N ARG A 82 15.09 -5.71 -17.13
CA ARG A 82 15.78 -4.49 -17.52
C ARG A 82 14.76 -3.39 -17.82
N LEU A 83 14.49 -2.53 -16.85
CA LEU A 83 13.63 -1.38 -17.07
C LEU A 83 14.29 -0.41 -18.07
N ARG A 84 13.52 0.07 -19.04
CA ARG A 84 14.02 0.96 -20.10
C ARG A 84 14.36 2.35 -19.60
N ASN A 85 13.65 2.80 -18.57
CA ASN A 85 13.85 4.12 -17.96
C ASN A 85 13.85 3.98 -16.43
N PRO A 86 14.54 4.87 -15.69
CA PRO A 86 14.35 5.01 -14.26
C PRO A 86 12.88 5.26 -13.96
N VAL A 87 12.33 4.50 -13.03
CA VAL A 87 10.96 4.66 -12.54
C VAL A 87 10.98 4.78 -11.03
N PRO A 88 10.10 5.57 -10.42
CA PRO A 88 9.98 5.62 -8.98
C PRO A 88 9.84 4.20 -8.38
N PRO A 89 10.44 3.92 -7.22
CA PRO A 89 10.47 2.57 -6.62
C PRO A 89 9.12 1.88 -6.51
N MET A 90 8.04 2.62 -6.32
CA MET A 90 6.68 2.08 -6.24
C MET A 90 6.20 1.44 -7.56
N PHE A 91 6.76 1.82 -8.69
CA PHE A 91 6.41 1.26 -10.00
C PHE A 91 7.36 0.17 -10.50
N VAL A 92 8.40 -0.16 -9.72
CA VAL A 92 9.26 -1.30 -10.02
C VAL A 92 8.51 -2.61 -9.76
N PRO A 93 8.50 -3.59 -10.68
CA PRO A 93 7.89 -4.89 -10.47
C PRO A 93 8.32 -5.55 -9.17
N PHE A 94 7.45 -6.37 -8.60
CA PHE A 94 7.72 -7.07 -7.35
C PHE A 94 7.30 -8.53 -7.45
N ARG A 95 8.18 -9.42 -7.03
CA ARG A 95 7.90 -10.86 -7.03
C ARG A 95 7.78 -11.38 -5.60
N VAL A 96 6.69 -12.11 -5.34
CA VAL A 96 6.47 -12.84 -4.10
C VAL A 96 6.29 -14.32 -4.45
N ARG A 97 7.33 -15.13 -4.21
CA ARG A 97 7.40 -16.53 -4.69
C ARG A 97 7.17 -16.58 -6.21
N ASP A 98 6.09 -17.20 -6.66
CA ASP A 98 5.72 -17.33 -8.06
C ASP A 98 4.75 -16.24 -8.55
N LEU A 99 4.27 -15.39 -7.64
CA LEU A 99 3.41 -14.27 -7.98
C LEU A 99 4.24 -13.06 -8.40
N GLU A 100 4.05 -12.62 -9.63
CA GLU A 100 4.67 -11.42 -10.18
C GLU A 100 3.67 -10.28 -10.23
N LEU A 101 4.02 -9.16 -9.58
CA LEU A 101 3.22 -7.95 -9.54
C LEU A 101 3.84 -6.91 -10.47
N PRO A 102 3.06 -6.23 -11.32
CA PRO A 102 3.57 -5.22 -12.25
C PRO A 102 4.13 -3.97 -11.55
N ASN A 103 3.77 -3.75 -10.30
CA ASN A 103 4.26 -2.67 -9.45
C ASN A 103 3.98 -2.97 -7.97
N ARG A 104 4.37 -2.07 -7.07
CA ARG A 104 4.26 -2.22 -5.61
C ARG A 104 3.07 -1.50 -5.01
N VAL A 105 2.14 -1.04 -5.84
CA VAL A 105 0.90 -0.40 -5.37
C VAL A 105 -0.11 -1.48 -5.02
N VAL A 106 -0.45 -1.57 -3.75
CA VAL A 106 -1.40 -2.56 -3.22
C VAL A 106 -2.62 -1.83 -2.67
N VAL A 107 -3.79 -2.24 -3.14
CA VAL A 107 -5.08 -1.81 -2.57
C VAL A 107 -5.40 -2.76 -1.42
N SER A 108 -5.35 -2.23 -0.20
CA SER A 108 -5.68 -3.00 1.02
C SER A 108 -7.16 -3.35 1.09
N PRO A 109 -7.52 -4.41 1.86
CA PRO A 109 -8.91 -4.77 2.10
C PRO A 109 -9.71 -3.62 2.72
N MET A 110 -10.91 -3.38 2.21
CA MET A 110 -11.83 -2.36 2.71
C MET A 110 -13.24 -2.90 2.68
N SER A 111 -13.85 -3.14 3.84
CA SER A 111 -15.23 -3.62 3.94
C SER A 111 -16.21 -2.54 3.47
N MET A 112 -17.06 -2.89 2.52
CA MET A 112 -18.03 -1.97 1.91
C MET A 112 -19.45 -2.21 2.40
N TYR A 113 -19.72 -3.40 2.95
CA TYR A 113 -21.02 -3.81 3.47
C TYR A 113 -22.17 -3.65 2.47
N SER A 114 -21.89 -3.90 1.19
CA SER A 114 -22.81 -3.64 0.08
C SER A 114 -23.27 -4.90 -0.64
N ALA A 115 -22.89 -6.08 -0.16
CA ALA A 115 -23.34 -7.35 -0.72
C ALA A 115 -24.80 -7.65 -0.32
N THR A 116 -25.52 -8.33 -1.19
CA THR A 116 -26.86 -8.84 -0.90
C THR A 116 -26.74 -10.36 -0.69
N ASP A 117 -27.11 -10.84 0.50
CA ASP A 117 -26.98 -12.26 0.87
C ASP A 117 -25.57 -12.84 0.66
N GLY A 118 -24.55 -12.02 0.84
CA GLY A 118 -23.15 -12.38 0.63
C GLY A 118 -22.69 -12.33 -0.83
N ILE A 119 -23.56 -12.05 -1.78
CA ILE A 119 -23.25 -12.03 -3.21
C ILE A 119 -22.68 -10.66 -3.60
N PRO A 120 -21.41 -10.58 -4.05
CA PRO A 120 -20.87 -9.35 -4.62
C PRO A 120 -21.50 -9.06 -5.99
N ASP A 121 -21.84 -7.80 -6.22
CA ASP A 121 -22.60 -7.34 -7.38
C ASP A 121 -21.81 -6.37 -8.29
N ASP A 122 -22.51 -5.57 -9.09
CA ASP A 122 -21.92 -4.58 -9.99
C ASP A 122 -21.18 -3.47 -9.25
N PHE A 123 -21.59 -3.12 -8.03
CA PHE A 123 -20.85 -2.15 -7.22
C PHE A 123 -19.43 -2.67 -6.90
N HIS A 124 -19.31 -3.94 -6.55
CA HIS A 124 -18.04 -4.59 -6.30
C HIS A 124 -17.19 -4.70 -7.57
N LEU A 125 -17.83 -5.05 -8.72
CA LEU A 125 -17.14 -5.07 -10.02
C LEU A 125 -16.56 -3.71 -10.37
N VAL A 126 -17.34 -2.64 -10.22
CA VAL A 126 -16.89 -1.26 -10.49
C VAL A 126 -15.79 -0.86 -9.50
N HIS A 127 -15.94 -1.20 -8.22
CA HIS A 127 -14.96 -0.87 -7.18
C HIS A 127 -13.59 -1.48 -7.47
N TYR A 128 -13.51 -2.80 -7.70
CA TYR A 128 -12.25 -3.49 -7.99
C TYR A 128 -11.75 -3.19 -9.41
N GLY A 129 -12.65 -3.16 -10.37
CA GLY A 129 -12.30 -2.87 -11.76
C GLY A 129 -11.68 -1.50 -11.96
N ALA A 130 -12.24 -0.46 -11.34
CA ALA A 130 -11.69 0.90 -11.42
C ALA A 130 -10.29 1.01 -10.84
N ARG A 131 -10.02 0.34 -9.72
CA ARG A 131 -8.69 0.35 -9.08
C ARG A 131 -7.67 -0.45 -9.88
N ALA A 132 -8.08 -1.58 -10.45
CA ALA A 132 -7.25 -2.37 -11.35
C ALA A 132 -6.89 -1.59 -12.62
N GLN A 133 -7.86 -0.93 -13.25
CA GLN A 133 -7.65 -0.05 -14.40
C GLN A 133 -6.84 1.21 -14.04
N GLY A 134 -6.93 1.68 -12.80
CA GLY A 134 -6.12 2.77 -12.26
C GLY A 134 -4.64 2.40 -12.05
N GLY A 135 -4.25 1.15 -12.31
CA GLY A 135 -2.85 0.71 -12.33
C GLY A 135 -2.34 0.11 -11.03
N ALA A 136 -3.20 -0.25 -10.08
CA ALA A 136 -2.77 -1.01 -8.90
C ALA A 136 -2.17 -2.37 -9.32
N GLY A 137 -1.05 -2.77 -8.70
CA GLY A 137 -0.40 -4.05 -8.98
C GLY A 137 -1.10 -5.24 -8.33
N LEU A 138 -1.66 -5.01 -7.14
CA LEU A 138 -2.41 -6.01 -6.39
C LEU A 138 -3.62 -5.37 -5.72
N LEU A 139 -4.74 -6.05 -5.76
CA LEU A 139 -5.94 -5.70 -5.00
C LEU A 139 -6.26 -6.81 -4.00
N PHE A 140 -6.66 -6.43 -2.80
CA PHE A 140 -7.33 -7.35 -1.90
C PHE A 140 -8.83 -7.08 -1.94
N THR A 141 -9.63 -8.16 -1.92
CA THR A 141 -11.06 -8.03 -1.68
C THR A 141 -11.28 -7.51 -0.26
N GLU A 142 -12.46 -6.96 -0.01
CA GLU A 142 -12.93 -6.80 1.35
C GLU A 142 -12.89 -8.14 2.10
N MET A 143 -13.00 -8.10 3.44
CA MET A 143 -13.14 -9.32 4.23
C MET A 143 -14.33 -10.11 3.69
N THR A 144 -14.05 -11.33 3.24
CA THR A 144 -15.00 -12.21 2.58
C THR A 144 -15.24 -13.40 3.50
N ASP A 145 -16.47 -13.54 3.96
CA ASP A 145 -16.84 -14.50 4.99
C ASP A 145 -16.95 -15.91 4.43
N ILE A 146 -16.47 -16.90 5.23
CA ILE A 146 -16.43 -18.31 4.86
C ILE A 146 -17.68 -19.09 5.26
N SER A 147 -18.59 -18.45 6.01
CA SER A 147 -19.90 -19.00 6.38
C SER A 147 -20.92 -17.90 6.65
N LEU A 148 -22.17 -18.27 6.65
CA LEU A 148 -23.29 -17.35 6.92
C LEU A 148 -23.19 -16.72 8.32
N ASP A 149 -22.77 -17.51 9.31
CA ASP A 149 -22.70 -17.07 10.72
C ASP A 149 -21.47 -16.21 11.01
N ALA A 150 -20.50 -16.19 10.08
CA ALA A 150 -19.25 -15.44 10.23
C ALA A 150 -19.34 -13.99 9.79
N ARG A 151 -20.50 -13.52 9.33
CA ARG A 151 -20.68 -12.15 8.84
C ARG A 151 -20.72 -11.13 9.95
N ILE A 152 -20.01 -10.00 9.79
CA ILE A 152 -20.14 -8.84 10.69
C ILE A 152 -21.53 -8.21 10.54
N THR A 153 -22.00 -8.09 9.29
CA THR A 153 -23.31 -7.55 8.95
C THR A 153 -23.95 -8.34 7.79
N PRO A 154 -25.27 -8.23 7.58
CA PRO A 154 -25.89 -8.83 6.38
C PRO A 154 -25.30 -8.39 5.04
N GLY A 155 -24.66 -7.21 5.02
CA GLY A 155 -24.02 -6.66 3.82
C GLY A 155 -22.58 -7.13 3.58
N CYS A 156 -22.03 -8.02 4.39
CA CYS A 156 -20.70 -8.60 4.15
C CYS A 156 -20.74 -9.52 2.93
N ALA A 157 -19.66 -9.45 2.12
CA ALA A 157 -19.45 -10.40 1.04
C ALA A 157 -19.09 -11.79 1.57
N GLY A 158 -19.49 -12.84 0.88
CA GLY A 158 -19.24 -14.24 1.24
C GLY A 158 -18.61 -15.05 0.12
N ILE A 159 -18.13 -16.26 0.49
CA ILE A 159 -17.62 -17.24 -0.47
C ILE A 159 -18.00 -18.70 -0.06
N TYR A 160 -19.14 -18.87 0.57
CA TYR A 160 -19.59 -20.14 1.16
C TYR A 160 -20.69 -20.84 0.34
N THR A 161 -21.07 -20.34 -0.82
CA THR A 161 -21.99 -21.01 -1.78
C THR A 161 -21.43 -20.91 -3.21
N ASP A 162 -21.93 -21.77 -4.12
CA ASP A 162 -21.55 -21.73 -5.53
C ASP A 162 -21.98 -20.41 -6.22
N GLU A 163 -23.04 -19.79 -5.77
CA GLU A 163 -23.50 -18.48 -6.26
C GLU A 163 -22.50 -17.38 -5.92
N HIS A 164 -21.94 -17.40 -4.71
CA HIS A 164 -20.86 -16.49 -4.33
C HIS A 164 -19.61 -16.70 -5.22
N VAL A 165 -19.25 -17.96 -5.46
CA VAL A 165 -18.11 -18.30 -6.33
C VAL A 165 -18.34 -17.75 -7.73
N ALA A 166 -19.52 -17.93 -8.31
CA ALA A 166 -19.86 -17.41 -9.64
C ALA A 166 -19.78 -15.88 -9.71
N ALA A 167 -20.26 -15.17 -8.68
CA ALA A 167 -20.19 -13.73 -8.59
C ALA A 167 -18.73 -13.23 -8.50
N TRP A 168 -17.89 -13.86 -7.66
CA TRP A 168 -16.47 -13.56 -7.58
C TRP A 168 -15.72 -13.90 -8.87
N GLN A 169 -16.04 -14.99 -9.56
CA GLN A 169 -15.44 -15.34 -10.84
C GLN A 169 -15.61 -14.24 -11.88
N ARG A 170 -16.76 -13.58 -11.91
CA ARG A 170 -17.03 -12.44 -12.81
C ARG A 170 -16.08 -11.27 -12.54
N ILE A 171 -15.89 -10.93 -11.26
CA ILE A 171 -15.03 -9.82 -10.83
C ILE A 171 -13.55 -10.14 -11.11
N VAL A 172 -13.09 -11.32 -10.69
CA VAL A 172 -11.72 -11.80 -10.90
C VAL A 172 -11.42 -11.92 -12.40
N GLY A 173 -12.37 -12.45 -13.16
CA GLY A 173 -12.25 -12.57 -14.61
C GLY A 173 -12.08 -11.21 -15.29
N PHE A 174 -12.85 -10.19 -14.89
CA PHE A 174 -12.67 -8.83 -15.39
C PHE A 174 -11.28 -8.28 -15.09
N VAL A 175 -10.82 -8.38 -13.85
CA VAL A 175 -9.51 -7.87 -13.43
C VAL A 175 -8.39 -8.52 -14.27
N HIS A 176 -8.38 -9.85 -14.35
CA HIS A 176 -7.32 -10.59 -15.04
C HIS A 176 -7.35 -10.43 -16.57
N GLN A 177 -8.53 -10.27 -17.19
CA GLN A 177 -8.66 -10.14 -18.64
C GLN A 177 -8.42 -8.71 -19.13
N LYS A 178 -8.70 -7.70 -18.31
CA LYS A 178 -8.71 -6.31 -18.72
C LYS A 178 -7.55 -5.49 -18.16
N THR A 179 -6.79 -6.03 -17.22
CA THR A 179 -5.69 -5.33 -16.55
C THR A 179 -4.52 -6.27 -16.23
N PRO A 180 -3.31 -5.77 -16.02
CA PRO A 180 -2.19 -6.58 -15.53
C PRO A 180 -2.26 -6.83 -14.01
N ALA A 181 -3.20 -6.21 -13.30
CA ALA A 181 -3.35 -6.33 -11.85
C ALA A 181 -3.62 -7.77 -11.41
N LYS A 182 -3.17 -8.08 -10.20
CA LYS A 182 -3.53 -9.30 -9.50
C LYS A 182 -4.60 -8.99 -8.46
N ILE A 183 -5.42 -9.98 -8.14
CA ILE A 183 -6.44 -9.86 -7.09
C ILE A 183 -6.31 -11.04 -6.14
N ALA A 184 -6.35 -10.74 -4.85
CA ALA A 184 -6.32 -11.69 -3.76
C ALA A 184 -7.57 -11.52 -2.90
N ILE A 185 -7.98 -12.57 -2.23
CA ILE A 185 -9.13 -12.57 -1.34
C ILE A 185 -8.66 -12.49 0.11
N GLN A 186 -9.29 -11.62 0.90
CA GLN A 186 -9.16 -11.64 2.36
C GLN A 186 -10.26 -12.53 2.93
N LEU A 187 -9.91 -13.75 3.31
CA LEU A 187 -10.83 -14.67 3.97
C LEU A 187 -10.88 -14.35 5.48
N GLY A 188 -12.07 -14.37 6.04
CA GLY A 188 -12.22 -14.19 7.47
C GLY A 188 -13.58 -14.63 8.00
N PRO A 189 -13.63 -15.14 9.25
CA PRO A 189 -14.82 -15.14 10.07
C PRO A 189 -14.81 -13.90 10.97
N ALA A 190 -15.96 -13.30 11.20
CA ALA A 190 -16.08 -12.25 12.21
C ALA A 190 -15.92 -12.76 13.65
N GLY A 191 -15.92 -14.08 13.83
CA GLY A 191 -15.96 -14.77 15.12
C GLY A 191 -17.38 -14.92 15.67
N PRO A 192 -17.56 -15.70 16.71
CA PRO A 192 -18.83 -15.82 17.45
C PRO A 192 -19.11 -14.53 18.24
#